data_c1eb121faaa6b87b5ab34e11f6f43f6f
#
_entry.id   c1eb121faaa6b87b5ab34e11f6f43f6f
#
_cell.length_a   1.000
_cell.length_b   1.000
_cell.length_c   1.000
_cell.angle_alpha   90.00
_cell.angle_beta   90.00
_cell.angle_gamma   90.00
#
_symmetry.space_group_name_H-M   'P 1'
#
loop_
_entity.id
_entity.type
_entity.pdbx_description
1 polymer ?
#
loop_
_entity_poly.entity_id
_entity_poly.type
_entity_poly.pdbx_seq_one_letter_code
_entity_poly.pdbx_strand_id
1 'polypeptide(L)'
;VNGEESAFGDAEDNSGGAGGQRRRWLKIAGCALAGALVLGAGGAGWAFWRLNDNIRSVDINSALGDNRPAKAQSSAEPSTSASASPLPSGALNILVLGSDSRSGKENAELGGGGESSGARSDTAMVVHIDEGRTGATVVSIPRDTLVTRPSCPLESGGSTAVAYNVMFNTAYAVGGPVCAVKTVESMTDVRMDHYIEIDFAGFAKLVDALGGVTVTTDEDIDDEDSHLTLEAGTHHLDGEQALALARTRHGIGDGSDLGRIGLQQKLVKSLLDQISSTDLLTNPAQLYRAADAVTGSLTTDTGLDSLTELVTLGESLQGLSSTATKTVMMPVVTASYDRNRVVADEPEASELWESLK
;
A
#
# COMPACT_ATOMS: atom_id res chain seq x y z
N VAL A 1 -64.58 -10.12 86.01
CA VAL A 1 -63.45 -11.02 86.45
C VAL A 1 -62.95 -11.78 85.26
N ASN A 2 -61.80 -11.42 84.85
CA ASN A 2 -60.65 -12.15 84.31
C ASN A 2 -60.74 -13.02 83.04
N GLY A 3 -59.80 -12.83 82.19
CA GLY A 3 -59.12 -13.85 81.41
C GLY A 3 -58.43 -13.27 80.14
N GLU A 4 -57.22 -12.85 80.37
CA GLU A 4 -56.29 -12.62 79.25
C GLU A 4 -55.88 -13.98 78.66
N GLU A 5 -55.86 -14.07 77.37
CA GLU A 5 -55.17 -15.12 76.63
C GLU A 5 -54.38 -14.53 75.46
N SER A 6 -53.10 -14.58 75.60
CA SER A 6 -52.07 -14.14 74.67
C SER A 6 -51.95 -15.12 73.49
N ALA A 7 -52.13 -14.65 72.28
CA ALA A 7 -51.76 -15.39 71.09
C ALA A 7 -50.43 -14.92 70.56
N PHE A 8 -49.42 -15.81 70.63
CA PHE A 8 -48.18 -15.71 69.95
C PHE A 8 -48.39 -15.93 68.44
N GLY A 9 -48.07 -14.93 67.64
CA GLY A 9 -48.05 -15.04 66.18
C GLY A 9 -46.62 -15.34 65.72
N ASP A 10 -46.47 -16.47 65.10
CA ASP A 10 -45.24 -16.88 64.45
C ASP A 10 -44.91 -15.95 63.30
N ALA A 11 -43.76 -15.29 63.37
CA ALA A 11 -43.19 -14.53 62.24
C ALA A 11 -42.42 -15.51 61.35
N GLU A 12 -42.99 -15.90 60.22
CA GLU A 12 -42.29 -16.64 59.18
C GLU A 12 -41.17 -15.78 58.58
N ASP A 13 -39.92 -16.17 58.75
CA ASP A 13 -38.73 -15.59 58.19
C ASP A 13 -38.67 -15.91 56.65
N ASN A 14 -39.10 -14.96 55.83
CA ASN A 14 -39.04 -15.06 54.36
C ASN A 14 -37.77 -14.41 53.81
N SER A 15 -36.59 -14.89 54.24
CA SER A 15 -35.28 -14.39 53.79
C SER A 15 -34.62 -15.21 52.65
N GLY A 16 -35.37 -16.16 52.00
CA GLY A 16 -34.78 -17.16 51.08
C GLY A 16 -34.72 -16.76 49.61
N GLY A 17 -35.31 -15.64 49.14
CA GLY A 17 -35.54 -15.38 47.70
C GLY A 17 -34.49 -14.55 46.93
N ALA A 18 -33.84 -13.61 47.59
CA ALA A 18 -33.03 -12.60 46.89
C ALA A 18 -31.58 -13.09 46.48
N GLY A 19 -31.00 -14.01 47.21
CA GLY A 19 -29.65 -14.53 46.97
C GLY A 19 -29.54 -15.45 45.75
N GLY A 20 -30.58 -16.25 45.47
CA GLY A 20 -30.59 -17.19 44.37
C GLY A 20 -30.77 -16.50 43.01
N GLN A 21 -31.59 -15.45 42.97
CA GLN A 21 -31.87 -14.69 41.76
C GLN A 21 -30.65 -13.85 41.34
N ARG A 22 -29.98 -13.20 42.29
CA ARG A 22 -28.73 -12.43 42.03
C ARG A 22 -27.59 -13.31 41.57
N ARG A 23 -27.40 -14.52 42.08
CA ARG A 23 -26.41 -15.51 41.64
C ARG A 23 -26.72 -16.03 40.22
N ARG A 24 -27.99 -16.19 39.84
CA ARG A 24 -28.40 -16.58 38.48
C ARG A 24 -28.09 -15.48 37.47
N TRP A 25 -28.39 -14.20 37.77
CA TRP A 25 -28.09 -13.05 36.94
C TRP A 25 -26.57 -12.87 36.76
N LEU A 26 -25.76 -13.03 37.77
CA LEU A 26 -24.30 -12.99 37.69
C LEU A 26 -23.74 -14.13 36.84
N LYS A 27 -24.31 -15.30 36.85
CA LYS A 27 -23.89 -16.42 35.97
C LYS A 27 -24.29 -16.15 34.53
N ILE A 28 -25.48 -15.64 34.27
CA ILE A 28 -25.95 -15.27 32.93
C ILE A 28 -25.10 -14.11 32.37
N ALA A 29 -24.83 -13.08 33.16
CA ALA A 29 -23.95 -11.98 32.77
C ALA A 29 -22.53 -12.45 32.50
N GLY A 30 -21.98 -13.35 33.33
CA GLY A 30 -20.67 -13.95 33.11
C GLY A 30 -20.59 -14.82 31.85
N CYS A 31 -21.61 -15.63 31.59
CA CYS A 31 -21.70 -16.41 30.36
C CYS A 31 -21.88 -15.53 29.11
N ALA A 32 -22.67 -14.44 29.22
CA ALA A 32 -22.84 -13.48 28.12
C ALA A 32 -21.54 -12.73 27.83
N LEU A 33 -20.81 -12.31 28.87
CA LEU A 33 -19.50 -11.65 28.71
C LEU A 33 -18.44 -12.60 28.15
N ALA A 34 -18.39 -13.84 28.62
CA ALA A 34 -17.52 -14.89 28.09
C ALA A 34 -17.89 -15.23 26.63
N GLY A 35 -19.19 -15.32 26.31
CA GLY A 35 -19.68 -15.51 24.95
C GLY A 35 -19.30 -14.35 24.03
N ALA A 36 -19.43 -13.10 24.49
CA ALA A 36 -19.04 -11.91 23.74
C ALA A 36 -17.51 -11.85 23.50
N LEU A 37 -16.69 -12.24 24.50
CA LEU A 37 -15.24 -12.34 24.36
C LEU A 37 -14.83 -13.44 23.39
N VAL A 38 -15.49 -14.61 23.42
CA VAL A 38 -15.22 -15.72 22.49
C VAL A 38 -15.64 -15.35 21.07
N LEU A 39 -16.80 -14.70 20.89
CA LEU A 39 -17.26 -14.20 19.58
C LEU A 39 -16.36 -13.08 19.08
N GLY A 40 -15.93 -12.17 19.95
CA GLY A 40 -15.00 -11.09 19.62
C GLY A 40 -13.62 -11.63 19.19
N ALA A 41 -13.05 -12.56 19.99
CA ALA A 41 -11.78 -13.19 19.67
C ALA A 41 -11.86 -14.10 18.43
N GLY A 42 -12.97 -14.84 18.26
CA GLY A 42 -13.21 -15.66 17.08
C GLY A 42 -13.40 -14.81 15.83
N GLY A 43 -14.12 -13.69 15.93
CA GLY A 43 -14.31 -12.73 14.84
C GLY A 43 -13.01 -12.04 14.44
N ALA A 44 -12.20 -11.60 15.42
CA ALA A 44 -10.90 -11.00 15.16
C ALA A 44 -9.92 -12.01 14.54
N GLY A 45 -9.89 -13.25 15.04
CA GLY A 45 -9.05 -14.31 14.50
C GLY A 45 -9.44 -14.69 13.06
N TRP A 46 -10.76 -14.76 12.77
CA TRP A 46 -11.25 -14.97 11.41
C TRP A 46 -10.88 -13.82 10.48
N ALA A 47 -11.07 -12.56 10.92
CA ALA A 47 -10.72 -11.38 10.13
C ALA A 47 -9.22 -11.36 9.82
N PHE A 48 -8.37 -11.61 10.82
CA PHE A 48 -6.92 -11.70 10.64
C PHE A 48 -6.55 -12.77 9.61
N TRP A 49 -7.10 -13.99 9.77
CA TRP A 49 -6.84 -15.09 8.84
C TRP A 49 -7.27 -14.73 7.42
N ARG A 50 -8.46 -14.16 7.25
CA ARG A 50 -8.98 -13.76 5.94
C ARG A 50 -8.12 -12.68 5.28
N LEU A 51 -7.72 -11.66 6.03
CA LEU A 51 -6.87 -10.58 5.50
C LEU A 51 -5.49 -11.11 5.12
N ASN A 52 -4.94 -12.02 5.90
CA ASN A 52 -3.66 -12.65 5.61
C ASN A 52 -3.71 -13.55 4.37
N ASP A 53 -4.81 -14.28 4.16
CA ASP A 53 -5.01 -15.16 3.01
C ASP A 53 -5.24 -14.40 1.68
N ASN A 54 -5.59 -13.13 1.76
CA ASN A 54 -5.75 -12.26 0.59
C ASN A 54 -4.41 -11.83 -0.03
N ILE A 55 -3.32 -11.76 0.75
CA ILE A 55 -2.04 -11.22 0.32
C ILE A 55 -1.40 -12.16 -0.70
N ARG A 56 -1.04 -11.61 -1.86
CA ARG A 56 -0.28 -12.33 -2.88
C ARG A 56 1.19 -11.93 -2.76
N SER A 57 2.10 -12.90 -2.88
CA SER A 57 3.53 -12.61 -2.84
C SER A 57 4.30 -13.26 -3.98
N VAL A 58 5.41 -12.64 -4.33
CA VAL A 58 6.36 -13.12 -5.34
C VAL A 58 7.73 -13.20 -4.70
N ASP A 59 8.41 -14.33 -4.86
CA ASP A 59 9.76 -14.50 -4.32
C ASP A 59 10.81 -13.82 -5.21
N ILE A 60 10.97 -12.52 -5.01
CA ILE A 60 11.95 -11.68 -5.71
C ILE A 60 13.38 -12.08 -5.33
N ASN A 61 13.61 -12.34 -4.03
CA ASN A 61 14.97 -12.59 -3.52
C ASN A 61 15.57 -13.88 -4.07
N SER A 62 14.83 -14.98 -4.00
CA SER A 62 15.32 -16.26 -4.55
C SER A 62 15.45 -16.20 -6.08
N ALA A 63 14.53 -15.52 -6.76
CA ALA A 63 14.57 -15.40 -8.22
C ALA A 63 15.76 -14.57 -8.72
N LEU A 64 16.19 -13.53 -8.01
CA LEU A 64 17.32 -12.69 -8.38
C LEU A 64 18.66 -13.20 -7.81
N GLY A 65 18.63 -13.97 -6.72
CA GLY A 65 19.83 -14.49 -6.05
C GLY A 65 20.72 -13.38 -5.48
N ASP A 66 22.01 -13.69 -5.29
CA ASP A 66 22.95 -12.81 -4.61
C ASP A 66 23.55 -11.71 -5.50
N ASN A 67 23.38 -11.79 -6.81
CA ASN A 67 23.93 -10.81 -7.76
C ASN A 67 23.04 -9.59 -7.90
N ARG A 68 22.91 -8.85 -6.79
CA ARG A 68 22.14 -7.61 -6.66
C ARG A 68 23.00 -6.51 -6.05
N PRO A 69 22.64 -5.23 -6.17
CA PRO A 69 23.33 -4.15 -5.47
C PRO A 69 23.43 -4.43 -3.97
N ALA A 70 24.45 -3.88 -3.32
CA ALA A 70 24.61 -4.01 -1.87
C ALA A 70 23.40 -3.39 -1.14
N LYS A 71 22.98 -4.01 -0.04
CA LYS A 71 21.94 -3.43 0.82
C LYS A 71 22.52 -2.20 1.52
N ALA A 72 21.74 -1.14 1.64
CA ALA A 72 22.09 0.03 2.44
C ALA A 72 22.52 -0.41 3.85
N GLN A 73 23.71 0.03 4.26
CA GLN A 73 24.25 -0.37 5.55
C GLN A 73 23.56 0.46 6.64
N SER A 74 23.03 -0.23 7.67
CA SER A 74 22.58 0.45 8.89
C SER A 74 23.79 0.96 9.66
N SER A 75 23.78 2.22 10.06
CA SER A 75 24.78 2.80 10.94
C SER A 75 24.71 2.26 12.37
N ALA A 76 23.65 1.50 12.70
CA ALA A 76 23.45 0.92 14.02
C ALA A 76 24.26 -0.37 14.19
N GLU A 77 25.11 -0.43 15.21
CA GLU A 77 25.77 -1.65 15.66
C GLU A 77 24.74 -2.72 16.06
N PRO A 78 24.99 -4.02 15.76
CA PRO A 78 24.06 -5.09 16.08
C PRO A 78 23.93 -5.22 17.60
N SER A 79 22.82 -4.75 18.17
CA SER A 79 22.47 -4.95 19.57
C SER A 79 22.17 -6.42 19.82
N THR A 80 22.99 -7.10 20.63
CA THR A 80 22.84 -8.50 21.03
C THR A 80 21.74 -8.71 22.08
N SER A 81 20.54 -8.18 21.89
CA SER A 81 19.40 -8.45 22.76
C SER A 81 18.25 -9.05 21.98
N ALA A 82 18.14 -10.37 22.05
CA ALA A 82 16.99 -11.11 21.55
C ALA A 82 15.76 -10.79 22.42
N SER A 83 14.91 -9.86 21.94
CA SER A 83 13.51 -9.79 22.40
C SER A 83 12.74 -8.84 21.47
N ALA A 84 11.72 -9.37 20.80
CA ALA A 84 10.89 -8.77 19.75
C ALA A 84 11.67 -8.44 18.47
N SER A 85 11.13 -8.79 17.31
CA SER A 85 11.73 -8.42 16.03
C SER A 85 11.87 -6.90 16.00
N PRO A 86 13.09 -6.34 15.99
CA PRO A 86 13.23 -4.90 15.92
C PRO A 86 12.71 -4.46 14.53
N LEU A 87 11.90 -3.40 14.51
CA LEU A 87 11.56 -2.70 13.27
C LEU A 87 12.85 -2.47 12.48
N PRO A 88 12.84 -2.67 11.15
CA PRO A 88 14.02 -2.44 10.32
C PRO A 88 14.59 -1.04 10.60
N SER A 89 15.79 -0.94 11.12
CA SER A 89 16.38 0.33 11.54
C SER A 89 17.13 1.06 10.41
N GLY A 90 17.56 0.34 9.37
CA GLY A 90 18.26 0.92 8.23
C GLY A 90 17.32 1.61 7.24
N ALA A 91 17.89 2.36 6.30
CA ALA A 91 17.16 2.89 5.16
C ALA A 91 16.47 1.75 4.38
N LEU A 92 15.32 2.01 3.78
CA LEU A 92 14.58 1.05 2.97
C LEU A 92 14.28 1.62 1.60
N ASN A 93 14.45 0.80 0.57
CA ASN A 93 14.02 1.11 -0.79
C ASN A 93 12.90 0.17 -1.22
N ILE A 94 11.75 0.71 -1.53
CA ILE A 94 10.56 -0.05 -1.93
C ILE A 94 10.22 0.33 -3.36
N LEU A 95 10.20 -0.66 -4.28
CA LEU A 95 9.66 -0.45 -5.61
C LEU A 95 8.14 -0.60 -5.56
N VAL A 96 7.43 0.47 -5.86
CA VAL A 96 5.97 0.51 -5.95
C VAL A 96 5.56 0.58 -7.42
N LEU A 97 4.77 -0.38 -7.87
CA LEU A 97 4.21 -0.41 -9.22
C LEU A 97 2.69 -0.28 -9.18
N GLY A 98 2.14 0.58 -10.05
CA GLY A 98 0.74 0.57 -10.41
C GLY A 98 0.53 -0.31 -11.64
N SER A 99 -0.23 -1.38 -11.49
CA SER A 99 -0.48 -2.34 -12.56
C SER A 99 -1.86 -2.13 -13.17
N ASP A 100 -1.92 -2.07 -14.50
CA ASP A 100 -3.17 -2.13 -15.27
C ASP A 100 -3.64 -3.59 -15.44
N SER A 101 -3.36 -4.45 -14.49
CA SER A 101 -3.81 -5.84 -14.51
C SER A 101 -5.31 -5.90 -14.75
N ARG A 102 -5.71 -6.52 -15.87
CA ARG A 102 -7.11 -6.71 -16.25
C ARG A 102 -7.69 -8.01 -15.72
N SER A 103 -6.97 -8.66 -14.82
CA SER A 103 -7.44 -9.86 -14.15
C SER A 103 -8.58 -9.51 -13.20
N GLY A 104 -9.78 -10.06 -13.45
CA GLY A 104 -10.98 -9.78 -12.70
C GLY A 104 -11.94 -8.79 -13.41
N LYS A 105 -13.25 -8.96 -13.15
CA LYS A 105 -14.30 -8.15 -13.80
C LYS A 105 -14.18 -6.66 -13.44
N GLU A 106 -13.88 -6.35 -12.19
CA GLU A 106 -13.77 -4.98 -11.68
C GLU A 106 -12.63 -4.22 -12.35
N ASN A 107 -11.45 -4.83 -12.51
CA ASN A 107 -10.33 -4.24 -13.22
C ASN A 107 -10.63 -4.03 -14.71
N ALA A 108 -11.39 -4.93 -15.33
CA ALA A 108 -11.81 -4.80 -16.73
C ALA A 108 -12.78 -3.62 -16.94
N GLU A 109 -13.67 -3.36 -15.98
CA GLU A 109 -14.61 -2.23 -16.00
C GLU A 109 -13.89 -0.89 -15.83
N LEU A 110 -12.90 -0.81 -14.96
CA LEU A 110 -12.10 0.40 -14.70
C LEU A 110 -11.02 0.64 -15.75
N GLY A 111 -10.58 -0.40 -16.47
CA GLY A 111 -9.45 -0.34 -17.40
C GLY A 111 -9.77 0.02 -18.86
N GLY A 112 -11.06 0.07 -19.25
CA GLY A 112 -11.47 0.25 -20.65
C GLY A 112 -11.10 -0.93 -21.55
N GLY A 113 -12.02 -1.44 -22.36
CA GLY A 113 -11.85 -2.63 -23.19
C GLY A 113 -10.81 -2.48 -24.31
N GLY A 114 -9.75 -3.23 -24.24
CA GLY A 114 -8.78 -3.41 -25.33
C GLY A 114 -8.13 -4.79 -25.24
N GLU A 115 -8.10 -5.51 -26.35
CA GLU A 115 -7.59 -6.90 -26.47
C GLU A 115 -6.06 -7.05 -26.36
N SER A 116 -5.33 -6.18 -25.65
CA SER A 116 -3.91 -6.38 -25.46
C SER A 116 -3.66 -7.26 -24.25
N SER A 117 -3.31 -8.52 -24.50
CA SER A 117 -2.86 -9.47 -23.51
C SER A 117 -1.55 -9.00 -22.87
N GLY A 118 -1.56 -8.73 -21.57
CA GLY A 118 -0.37 -8.46 -20.76
C GLY A 118 -0.59 -7.26 -19.83
N ALA A 119 -0.41 -7.49 -18.53
CA ALA A 119 -0.36 -6.43 -17.55
C ALA A 119 0.85 -5.52 -17.85
N ARG A 120 0.67 -4.21 -17.74
CA ARG A 120 1.74 -3.22 -17.88
C ARG A 120 1.82 -2.42 -16.59
N SER A 121 3.01 -2.03 -16.23
CA SER A 121 3.18 -1.04 -15.19
C SER A 121 3.09 0.35 -15.81
N ASP A 122 2.00 1.03 -15.53
CA ASP A 122 1.81 2.42 -15.99
C ASP A 122 2.40 3.44 -15.02
N THR A 123 2.65 3.04 -13.78
CA THR A 123 3.26 3.85 -12.74
C THR A 123 4.37 3.05 -12.07
N ALA A 124 5.55 3.65 -11.96
CA ALA A 124 6.68 3.08 -11.24
C ALA A 124 7.31 4.14 -10.34
N MET A 125 7.44 3.83 -9.07
CA MET A 125 8.01 4.71 -8.07
C MET A 125 8.97 3.92 -7.18
N VAL A 126 10.14 4.51 -6.88
CA VAL A 126 11.02 4.04 -5.82
C VAL A 126 10.75 4.91 -4.60
N VAL A 127 10.30 4.30 -3.52
CA VAL A 127 10.11 4.95 -2.22
C VAL A 127 11.32 4.63 -1.37
N HIS A 128 12.18 5.63 -1.21
CA HIS A 128 13.30 5.58 -0.27
C HIS A 128 12.83 6.14 1.08
N ILE A 129 13.06 5.39 2.13
CA ILE A 129 12.72 5.77 3.50
C ILE A 129 14.04 5.88 4.27
N ASP A 130 14.31 7.07 4.79
CA ASP A 130 15.54 7.36 5.50
C ASP A 130 15.76 6.43 6.71
N GLU A 131 17.01 6.20 7.08
CA GLU A 131 17.35 5.60 8.35
C GLU A 131 16.71 6.40 9.50
N GLY A 132 16.07 5.71 10.44
CA GLY A 132 15.33 6.36 11.54
C GLY A 132 13.92 6.81 11.19
N ARG A 133 13.43 6.62 9.96
CA ARG A 133 12.04 6.85 9.54
C ARG A 133 11.55 8.29 9.72
N THR A 134 12.45 9.27 9.60
CA THR A 134 12.12 10.70 9.77
C THR A 134 11.75 11.40 8.47
N GLY A 135 12.10 10.82 7.33
CA GLY A 135 11.83 11.34 5.99
C GLY A 135 11.69 10.24 4.97
N ALA A 136 11.13 10.58 3.83
CA ALA A 136 11.06 9.73 2.66
C ALA A 136 11.26 10.51 1.37
N THR A 137 11.83 9.86 0.36
CA THR A 137 11.92 10.38 -1.00
C THR A 137 11.22 9.43 -1.96
N VAL A 138 10.21 9.91 -2.67
CA VAL A 138 9.49 9.17 -3.69
C VAL A 138 10.01 9.59 -5.05
N VAL A 139 10.69 8.70 -5.75
CA VAL A 139 11.23 8.94 -7.08
C VAL A 139 10.34 8.26 -8.12
N SER A 140 9.67 9.04 -8.96
CA SER A 140 8.87 8.52 -10.08
C SER A 140 9.78 8.22 -11.27
N ILE A 141 9.65 7.02 -11.85
CA ILE A 141 10.34 6.60 -13.07
C ILE A 141 9.37 6.72 -14.23
N PRO A 142 9.62 7.57 -15.24
CA PRO A 142 8.76 7.64 -16.40
C PRO A 142 8.73 6.31 -17.15
N ARG A 143 7.54 5.78 -17.43
CA ARG A 143 7.35 4.44 -18.04
C ARG A 143 7.98 4.30 -19.42
N ASP A 144 8.08 5.42 -20.15
CA ASP A 144 8.64 5.50 -21.50
C ASP A 144 10.15 5.74 -21.51
N THR A 145 10.80 5.68 -20.35
CA THR A 145 12.27 5.75 -20.23
C THR A 145 12.90 4.59 -20.97
N LEU A 146 13.83 4.90 -21.88
CA LEU A 146 14.61 3.89 -22.55
C LEU A 146 15.74 3.40 -21.65
N VAL A 147 15.75 2.10 -21.43
CA VAL A 147 16.67 1.42 -20.50
C VAL A 147 17.31 0.20 -21.16
N THR A 148 18.37 -0.30 -20.56
CA THR A 148 18.85 -1.65 -20.81
C THR A 148 18.13 -2.60 -19.86
N ARG A 149 17.21 -3.43 -20.39
CA ARG A 149 16.59 -4.49 -19.62
C ARG A 149 17.57 -5.67 -19.52
N PRO A 150 17.99 -6.05 -18.32
CA PRO A 150 18.88 -7.19 -18.14
C PRO A 150 18.19 -8.51 -18.53
N SER A 151 18.95 -9.59 -18.61
CA SER A 151 18.39 -10.93 -18.66
C SER A 151 17.60 -11.20 -17.39
N CYS A 152 16.32 -11.51 -17.52
CA CYS A 152 15.41 -11.74 -16.41
C CYS A 152 15.03 -13.22 -16.34
N PRO A 153 14.96 -13.84 -15.15
CA PRO A 153 14.41 -15.17 -15.00
C PRO A 153 12.92 -15.17 -15.35
N LEU A 154 12.41 -16.27 -15.89
CA LEU A 154 11.01 -16.46 -16.24
C LEU A 154 10.37 -17.52 -15.33
N GLU A 155 9.12 -17.32 -14.94
CA GLU A 155 8.35 -18.30 -14.16
C GLU A 155 8.25 -19.67 -14.88
N SER A 156 8.19 -19.65 -16.20
CA SER A 156 8.19 -20.88 -17.03
C SER A 156 9.54 -21.61 -17.09
N GLY A 157 10.55 -21.09 -16.40
CA GLY A 157 11.93 -21.54 -16.47
C GLY A 157 12.74 -20.84 -17.57
N GLY A 158 14.06 -20.81 -17.39
CA GLY A 158 14.99 -20.09 -18.29
C GLY A 158 15.05 -18.59 -18.00
N SER A 159 15.55 -17.82 -18.97
CA SER A 159 15.73 -16.38 -18.85
C SER A 159 15.49 -15.68 -20.19
N THR A 160 15.08 -14.41 -20.11
CA THR A 160 15.00 -13.54 -21.30
C THR A 160 16.40 -13.16 -21.78
N ALA A 161 16.54 -12.78 -23.05
CA ALA A 161 17.74 -12.10 -23.50
C ALA A 161 17.82 -10.67 -22.93
N VAL A 162 19.03 -10.13 -22.81
CA VAL A 162 19.25 -8.69 -22.58
C VAL A 162 18.67 -7.89 -23.74
N ALA A 163 17.98 -6.81 -23.45
CA ALA A 163 17.41 -5.92 -24.46
C ALA A 163 17.85 -4.47 -24.19
N TYR A 164 18.34 -3.81 -25.24
CA TYR A 164 18.86 -2.46 -25.17
C TYR A 164 17.83 -1.46 -25.75
N ASN A 165 17.81 -0.25 -25.21
CA ASN A 165 16.93 0.83 -25.66
C ASN A 165 15.46 0.40 -25.74
N VAL A 166 15.00 -0.32 -24.71
CA VAL A 166 13.59 -0.70 -24.57
C VAL A 166 12.93 0.16 -23.50
N MET A 167 11.62 0.40 -23.65
CA MET A 167 10.87 1.13 -22.63
C MET A 167 10.87 0.38 -21.30
N PHE A 168 11.03 1.09 -20.20
CA PHE A 168 11.02 0.55 -18.85
C PHE A 168 9.76 -0.31 -18.56
N ASN A 169 8.58 0.17 -18.96
CA ASN A 169 7.30 -0.55 -18.73
C ASN A 169 7.26 -1.94 -19.37
N THR A 170 8.09 -2.21 -20.39
CA THR A 170 8.16 -3.52 -21.03
C THR A 170 8.85 -4.57 -20.17
N ALA A 171 9.62 -4.17 -19.17
CA ALA A 171 10.28 -5.10 -18.25
C ALA A 171 9.25 -5.93 -17.48
N TYR A 172 8.21 -5.27 -16.96
CA TYR A 172 7.11 -5.94 -16.29
C TYR A 172 6.33 -6.88 -17.24
N ALA A 173 6.01 -6.41 -18.45
CA ALA A 173 5.27 -7.23 -19.42
C ALA A 173 6.02 -8.51 -19.87
N VAL A 174 7.35 -8.49 -19.82
CA VAL A 174 8.19 -9.61 -20.30
C VAL A 174 8.51 -10.62 -19.20
N GLY A 175 8.77 -10.17 -17.99
CA GLY A 175 9.23 -11.06 -16.90
C GLY A 175 8.63 -10.71 -15.54
N GLY A 176 7.49 -9.99 -15.54
CA GLY A 176 6.73 -9.69 -14.32
C GLY A 176 7.50 -8.85 -13.28
N PRO A 177 7.10 -8.96 -12.02
CA PRO A 177 7.70 -8.25 -10.89
C PRO A 177 9.22 -8.41 -10.80
N VAL A 178 9.71 -9.64 -10.94
CA VAL A 178 11.14 -9.97 -10.84
C VAL A 178 11.96 -9.20 -11.87
N CYS A 179 11.46 -9.10 -13.10
CA CYS A 179 12.16 -8.37 -14.16
C CYS A 179 12.09 -6.86 -13.97
N ALA A 180 10.97 -6.33 -13.45
CA ALA A 180 10.86 -4.92 -13.11
C ALA A 180 11.88 -4.52 -12.02
N VAL A 181 11.92 -5.26 -10.91
CA VAL A 181 12.91 -5.05 -9.83
C VAL A 181 14.33 -5.12 -10.37
N LYS A 182 14.67 -6.19 -11.12
CA LYS A 182 16.02 -6.36 -11.70
C LYS A 182 16.41 -5.20 -12.62
N THR A 183 15.45 -4.69 -13.39
CA THR A 183 15.69 -3.59 -14.31
C THR A 183 15.95 -2.28 -13.55
N VAL A 184 15.15 -2.00 -12.49
CA VAL A 184 15.38 -0.84 -11.62
C VAL A 184 16.74 -0.94 -10.95
N GLU A 185 17.06 -2.07 -10.31
CA GLU A 185 18.38 -2.27 -9.68
C GLU A 185 19.54 -2.13 -10.65
N SER A 186 19.38 -2.63 -11.88
CA SER A 186 20.41 -2.54 -12.91
C SER A 186 20.64 -1.12 -13.43
N MET A 187 19.60 -0.27 -13.47
CA MET A 187 19.71 1.10 -13.96
C MET A 187 20.12 2.11 -12.89
N THR A 188 19.85 1.80 -11.61
CA THR A 188 20.05 2.74 -10.50
C THR A 188 21.21 2.38 -9.58
N ASP A 189 21.66 1.11 -9.62
CA ASP A 189 22.59 0.52 -8.66
C ASP A 189 22.11 0.68 -7.20
N VAL A 190 20.79 0.81 -6.99
CA VAL A 190 20.12 0.86 -5.69
C VAL A 190 19.37 -0.44 -5.47
N ARG A 191 19.63 -1.11 -4.34
CA ARG A 191 18.92 -2.34 -3.99
C ARG A 191 17.49 -2.05 -3.58
N MET A 192 16.53 -2.78 -4.14
CA MET A 192 15.15 -2.76 -3.70
C MET A 192 14.96 -3.77 -2.56
N ASP A 193 14.66 -3.30 -1.36
CA ASP A 193 14.41 -4.16 -0.19
C ASP A 193 13.07 -4.85 -0.30
N HIS A 194 12.05 -4.12 -0.77
CA HIS A 194 10.70 -4.61 -0.96
C HIS A 194 10.12 -4.24 -2.32
N TYR A 195 9.09 -4.98 -2.67
CA TYR A 195 8.27 -4.78 -3.85
C TYR A 195 6.80 -4.74 -3.45
N ILE A 196 6.08 -3.74 -3.95
CA ILE A 196 4.64 -3.59 -3.76
C ILE A 196 4.01 -3.26 -5.11
N GLU A 197 3.02 -4.02 -5.51
CA GLU A 197 2.17 -3.73 -6.66
C GLU A 197 0.74 -3.55 -6.21
N ILE A 198 0.06 -2.53 -6.73
CA ILE A 198 -1.36 -2.30 -6.53
C ILE A 198 -2.06 -2.27 -7.88
N ASP A 199 -3.16 -2.99 -8.00
CA ASP A 199 -4.00 -2.91 -9.19
C ASP A 199 -5.02 -1.75 -9.10
N PHE A 200 -5.65 -1.41 -10.23
CA PHE A 200 -6.56 -0.27 -10.32
C PHE A 200 -7.77 -0.38 -9.40
N ALA A 201 -8.39 -1.57 -9.35
CA ALA A 201 -9.55 -1.78 -8.50
C ALA A 201 -9.19 -1.66 -7.01
N GLY A 202 -8.00 -2.17 -6.65
CA GLY A 202 -7.49 -2.06 -5.29
C GLY A 202 -7.16 -0.63 -4.88
N PHE A 203 -6.55 0.12 -5.78
CA PHE A 203 -6.29 1.53 -5.54
C PHE A 203 -7.60 2.31 -5.29
N ALA A 204 -8.61 2.14 -6.15
CA ALA A 204 -9.91 2.78 -5.97
C ALA A 204 -10.57 2.39 -4.65
N LYS A 205 -10.59 1.08 -4.30
CA LYS A 205 -11.12 0.59 -3.03
C LYS A 205 -10.38 1.13 -1.81
N LEU A 206 -9.05 1.28 -1.91
CA LEU A 206 -8.26 1.87 -0.83
C LEU A 206 -8.68 3.33 -0.59
N VAL A 207 -8.77 4.13 -1.64
CA VAL A 207 -9.21 5.52 -1.55
C VAL A 207 -10.60 5.62 -0.93
N ASP A 208 -11.56 4.81 -1.39
CA ASP A 208 -12.92 4.76 -0.83
C ASP A 208 -12.94 4.35 0.65
N ALA A 209 -12.11 3.38 1.02
CA ALA A 209 -12.01 2.92 2.41
C ALA A 209 -11.42 3.99 3.34
N LEU A 210 -10.55 4.87 2.80
CA LEU A 210 -10.03 6.05 3.50
C LEU A 210 -11.07 7.18 3.59
N GLY A 211 -12.20 7.06 2.90
CA GLY A 211 -13.25 8.07 2.84
C GLY A 211 -13.03 9.11 1.75
N GLY A 212 -12.26 8.79 0.72
CA GLY A 212 -11.87 9.68 -0.35
C GLY A 212 -10.53 10.37 -0.11
N VAL A 213 -10.08 11.16 -1.06
CA VAL A 213 -8.84 11.93 -0.99
C VAL A 213 -9.06 13.36 -1.45
N THR A 214 -8.46 14.34 -0.77
CA THR A 214 -8.56 15.75 -1.14
C THR A 214 -7.33 16.17 -1.94
N VAL A 215 -7.53 16.59 -3.19
CA VAL A 215 -6.48 17.01 -4.11
C VAL A 215 -6.74 18.43 -4.59
N THR A 216 -5.67 19.22 -4.74
CA THR A 216 -5.74 20.54 -5.35
C THR A 216 -5.08 20.52 -6.72
N THR A 217 -5.83 20.95 -7.76
CA THR A 217 -5.36 21.11 -9.13
C THR A 217 -5.15 22.60 -9.42
N ASP A 218 -4.06 22.93 -10.11
CA ASP A 218 -3.73 24.32 -10.45
C ASP A 218 -4.38 24.76 -11.76
N GLU A 219 -4.82 23.80 -12.58
CA GLU A 219 -5.40 23.98 -13.90
C GLU A 219 -6.65 23.11 -14.03
N ASP A 220 -7.54 23.49 -14.96
CA ASP A 220 -8.68 22.66 -15.34
C ASP A 220 -8.18 21.36 -15.98
N ILE A 221 -8.82 20.27 -15.64
CA ILE A 221 -8.56 18.94 -16.21
C ILE A 221 -9.79 18.54 -17.02
N ASP A 222 -9.59 18.25 -18.31
CA ASP A 222 -10.62 17.68 -19.16
C ASP A 222 -9.98 16.58 -20.03
N ASP A 223 -10.09 15.35 -19.57
CA ASP A 223 -9.46 14.18 -20.22
C ASP A 223 -10.49 13.11 -20.52
N GLU A 224 -10.87 13.01 -21.80
CA GLU A 224 -11.84 12.02 -22.28
C GLU A 224 -11.36 10.59 -22.09
N ASP A 225 -10.04 10.33 -22.13
CA ASP A 225 -9.47 8.98 -22.00
C ASP A 225 -9.53 8.45 -20.55
N SER A 226 -9.39 9.34 -19.58
CA SER A 226 -9.54 9.01 -18.15
C SER A 226 -10.96 9.23 -17.65
N HIS A 227 -11.83 9.85 -18.45
CA HIS A 227 -13.19 10.26 -18.10
C HIS A 227 -13.24 11.22 -16.90
N LEU A 228 -12.26 12.10 -16.78
CA LEU A 228 -12.15 13.05 -15.68
C LEU A 228 -12.29 14.49 -16.17
N THR A 229 -13.26 15.19 -15.61
CA THR A 229 -13.42 16.64 -15.76
C THR A 229 -13.40 17.28 -14.39
N LEU A 230 -12.44 18.16 -14.11
CA LEU A 230 -12.31 18.94 -12.88
C LEU A 230 -11.92 20.37 -13.23
N GLU A 231 -12.56 21.34 -12.59
CA GLU A 231 -12.09 22.73 -12.63
C GLU A 231 -10.84 22.90 -11.75
N ALA A 232 -10.04 23.93 -12.01
CA ALA A 232 -8.94 24.29 -11.11
C ALA A 232 -9.45 24.54 -9.68
N GLY A 233 -8.80 23.98 -8.67
CA GLY A 233 -9.25 24.13 -7.29
C GLY A 233 -9.04 22.88 -6.44
N THR A 234 -9.67 22.88 -5.28
CA THR A 234 -9.58 21.77 -4.31
C THR A 234 -10.82 20.89 -4.44
N HIS A 235 -10.61 19.61 -4.67
CA HIS A 235 -11.65 18.61 -4.87
C HIS A 235 -11.47 17.45 -3.90
N HIS A 236 -12.59 16.94 -3.41
CA HIS A 236 -12.64 15.69 -2.67
C HIS A 236 -13.06 14.58 -3.64
N LEU A 237 -12.15 13.65 -3.92
CA LEU A 237 -12.28 12.59 -4.91
C LEU A 237 -12.59 11.27 -4.24
N ASP A 238 -13.52 10.51 -4.78
CA ASP A 238 -13.69 9.09 -4.49
C ASP A 238 -12.62 8.23 -5.19
N GLY A 239 -12.70 6.90 -5.01
CA GLY A 239 -11.70 5.98 -5.55
C GLY A 239 -11.64 5.97 -7.07
N GLU A 240 -12.79 6.05 -7.75
CA GLU A 240 -12.86 6.06 -9.22
C GLU A 240 -12.30 7.37 -9.78
N GLN A 241 -12.65 8.50 -9.18
CA GLN A 241 -12.14 9.82 -9.57
C GLN A 241 -10.64 9.96 -9.29
N ALA A 242 -10.16 9.45 -8.16
CA ALA A 242 -8.72 9.45 -7.84
C ALA A 242 -7.93 8.56 -8.79
N LEU A 243 -8.48 7.40 -9.19
CA LEU A 243 -7.89 6.55 -10.22
C LEU A 243 -7.88 7.24 -11.59
N ALA A 244 -8.97 7.89 -11.97
CA ALA A 244 -9.06 8.68 -13.20
C ALA A 244 -7.98 9.78 -13.21
N LEU A 245 -7.81 10.51 -12.09
CA LEU A 245 -6.75 11.52 -11.93
C LEU A 245 -5.34 10.91 -12.08
N ALA A 246 -5.07 9.75 -11.49
CA ALA A 246 -3.78 9.07 -11.63
C ALA A 246 -3.47 8.63 -13.06
N ARG A 247 -4.51 8.46 -13.89
CA ARG A 247 -4.42 8.02 -15.30
C ARG A 247 -4.46 9.17 -16.30
N THR A 248 -4.87 10.36 -15.89
CA THR A 248 -5.01 11.55 -16.73
C THR A 248 -3.70 11.88 -17.42
N ARG A 249 -3.77 12.13 -18.73
CA ARG A 249 -2.64 12.48 -19.60
C ARG A 249 -2.92 13.72 -20.43
N HIS A 250 -4.16 13.90 -20.88
CA HIS A 250 -4.58 15.01 -21.71
C HIS A 250 -5.18 16.12 -20.83
N GLY A 251 -5.18 17.33 -21.35
CA GLY A 251 -5.73 18.47 -20.63
C GLY A 251 -4.83 19.03 -19.50
N ILE A 252 -3.54 18.60 -19.42
CA ILE A 252 -2.59 19.11 -18.43
C ILE A 252 -1.25 19.34 -19.09
N GLY A 253 -0.67 20.51 -18.87
CA GLY A 253 0.64 20.89 -19.39
C GLY A 253 0.75 20.67 -20.91
N ASP A 254 1.79 19.95 -21.33
CA ASP A 254 2.04 19.63 -22.75
C ASP A 254 1.41 18.29 -23.22
N GLY A 255 0.60 17.64 -22.36
CA GLY A 255 0.02 16.31 -22.64
C GLY A 255 1.02 15.15 -22.57
N SER A 256 2.22 15.40 -22.07
CA SER A 256 3.25 14.37 -21.94
C SER A 256 3.01 13.47 -20.72
N ASP A 257 3.71 12.32 -20.69
CA ASP A 257 3.76 11.42 -19.51
C ASP A 257 4.29 12.14 -18.25
N LEU A 258 5.07 13.21 -18.43
CA LEU A 258 5.65 13.98 -17.33
C LEU A 258 4.57 14.78 -16.55
N GLY A 259 3.56 15.33 -17.25
CA GLY A 259 2.40 15.98 -16.60
C GLY A 259 1.64 15.01 -15.70
N ARG A 260 1.40 13.79 -16.18
CA ARG A 260 0.76 12.72 -15.39
C ARG A 260 1.55 12.40 -14.11
N ILE A 261 2.87 12.31 -14.16
CA ILE A 261 3.71 12.07 -13.00
C ILE A 261 3.51 13.17 -11.94
N GLY A 262 3.37 14.42 -12.35
CA GLY A 262 3.08 15.53 -11.44
C GLY A 262 1.78 15.34 -10.67
N LEU A 263 0.70 14.88 -11.34
CA LEU A 263 -0.57 14.55 -10.70
C LEU A 263 -0.45 13.37 -9.73
N GLN A 264 0.25 12.32 -10.15
CA GLN A 264 0.49 11.15 -9.29
C GLN A 264 1.26 11.54 -8.02
N GLN A 265 2.23 12.45 -8.11
CA GLN A 265 2.96 12.96 -6.96
C GLN A 265 2.06 13.79 -6.02
N LYS A 266 1.17 14.63 -6.56
CA LYS A 266 0.15 15.34 -5.77
C LYS A 266 -0.76 14.35 -5.06
N LEU A 267 -1.23 13.32 -5.78
CA LEU A 267 -2.11 12.28 -5.24
C LEU A 267 -1.44 11.49 -4.10
N VAL A 268 -0.16 11.11 -4.25
CA VAL A 268 0.62 10.43 -3.19
C VAL A 268 0.67 11.29 -1.93
N LYS A 269 0.96 12.59 -2.04
CA LYS A 269 0.97 13.51 -0.90
C LYS A 269 -0.40 13.62 -0.25
N SER A 270 -1.45 13.76 -1.05
CA SER A 270 -2.82 13.84 -0.55
C SER A 270 -3.27 12.56 0.15
N LEU A 271 -2.83 11.38 -0.33
CA LEU A 271 -3.07 10.11 0.35
C LEU A 271 -2.36 10.03 1.70
N LEU A 272 -1.11 10.49 1.80
CA LEU A 272 -0.37 10.55 3.07
C LEU A 272 -1.07 11.49 4.07
N ASP A 273 -1.54 12.65 3.61
CA ASP A 273 -2.31 13.58 4.44
C ASP A 273 -3.63 12.95 4.90
N GLN A 274 -4.35 12.25 4.01
CA GLN A 274 -5.60 11.57 4.33
C GLN A 274 -5.39 10.47 5.37
N ILE A 275 -4.36 9.61 5.19
CA ILE A 275 -4.01 8.55 6.15
C ILE A 275 -3.67 9.16 7.51
N SER A 276 -2.91 10.25 7.53
CA SER A 276 -2.49 10.91 8.77
C SER A 276 -3.63 11.62 9.49
N SER A 277 -4.65 12.10 8.76
CA SER A 277 -5.80 12.85 9.29
C SER A 277 -6.97 11.97 9.69
N THR A 278 -7.02 10.73 9.21
CA THR A 278 -8.17 9.83 9.43
C THR A 278 -7.96 9.05 10.73
N ASP A 279 -8.98 9.08 11.61
CA ASP A 279 -9.01 8.27 12.84
C ASP A 279 -9.30 6.78 12.54
N LEU A 280 -8.55 6.19 11.59
CA LEU A 280 -8.72 4.79 11.17
C LEU A 280 -8.68 3.83 12.35
N LEU A 281 -7.77 4.07 13.31
CA LEU A 281 -7.58 3.21 14.48
C LEU A 281 -8.75 3.27 15.47
N THR A 282 -9.57 4.32 15.42
CA THR A 282 -10.73 4.49 16.31
C THR A 282 -12.02 3.87 15.75
N ASN A 283 -12.05 3.56 14.44
CA ASN A 283 -13.20 2.95 13.76
C ASN A 283 -12.85 1.54 13.23
N PRO A 284 -13.13 0.46 13.99
CA PRO A 284 -12.77 -0.91 13.60
C PRO A 284 -13.37 -1.36 12.26
N ALA A 285 -14.56 -0.86 11.89
CA ALA A 285 -15.20 -1.22 10.63
C ALA A 285 -14.53 -0.54 9.42
N GLN A 286 -14.06 0.68 9.59
CA GLN A 286 -13.31 1.40 8.56
C GLN A 286 -11.91 0.83 8.42
N LEU A 287 -11.23 0.54 9.54
CA LEU A 287 -9.94 -0.13 9.56
C LEU A 287 -9.99 -1.48 8.84
N TYR A 288 -11.01 -2.31 9.13
CA TYR A 288 -11.17 -3.59 8.45
C TYR A 288 -11.39 -3.42 6.95
N ARG A 289 -12.22 -2.47 6.51
CA ARG A 289 -12.45 -2.21 5.07
C ARG A 289 -11.18 -1.75 4.37
N ALA A 290 -10.42 -0.85 4.99
CA ALA A 290 -9.13 -0.40 4.45
C ALA A 290 -8.14 -1.56 4.37
N ALA A 291 -8.03 -2.39 5.40
CA ALA A 291 -7.17 -3.56 5.41
C ALA A 291 -7.59 -4.61 4.36
N ASP A 292 -8.89 -4.87 4.18
CA ASP A 292 -9.40 -5.80 3.17
C ASP A 292 -9.14 -5.28 1.74
N ALA A 293 -9.34 -3.99 1.50
CA ALA A 293 -9.02 -3.34 0.22
C ALA A 293 -7.53 -3.44 -0.10
N VAL A 294 -6.67 -3.13 0.87
CA VAL A 294 -5.21 -3.21 0.72
C VAL A 294 -4.78 -4.66 0.46
N THR A 295 -5.10 -5.58 1.38
CA THR A 295 -4.61 -6.98 1.30
C THR A 295 -5.15 -7.72 0.10
N GLY A 296 -6.39 -7.44 -0.33
CA GLY A 296 -7.00 -8.06 -1.51
C GLY A 296 -6.47 -7.60 -2.86
N SER A 297 -5.69 -6.51 -2.87
CA SER A 297 -5.29 -5.81 -4.09
C SER A 297 -3.78 -5.66 -4.23
N LEU A 298 -3.03 -5.99 -3.18
CA LEU A 298 -1.58 -5.95 -3.21
C LEU A 298 -0.99 -7.28 -3.70
N THR A 299 0.08 -7.15 -4.49
CA THR A 299 1.07 -8.19 -4.69
C THR A 299 2.39 -7.66 -4.13
N THR A 300 3.01 -8.41 -3.21
CA THR A 300 4.22 -7.99 -2.50
C THR A 300 5.38 -8.94 -2.78
N ASP A 301 6.57 -8.65 -2.24
CA ASP A 301 7.61 -9.67 -2.11
C ASP A 301 7.36 -10.57 -0.88
N THR A 302 8.12 -11.66 -0.75
CA THR A 302 8.01 -12.60 0.38
C THR A 302 8.45 -12.03 1.72
N GLY A 303 9.04 -10.83 1.77
CA GLY A 303 9.35 -10.11 3.01
C GLY A 303 8.15 -9.31 3.56
N LEU A 304 7.07 -9.20 2.77
CA LEU A 304 5.82 -8.52 3.12
C LEU A 304 4.60 -9.43 2.85
N ASP A 305 4.75 -10.75 2.93
CA ASP A 305 3.74 -11.73 2.55
C ASP A 305 2.71 -12.02 3.65
N SER A 306 2.80 -11.34 4.77
CA SER A 306 1.86 -11.47 5.88
C SER A 306 1.30 -10.13 6.36
N LEU A 307 0.08 -10.18 6.88
CA LEU A 307 -0.55 -9.01 7.51
C LEU A 307 0.32 -8.44 8.64
N THR A 308 1.01 -9.29 9.40
CA THR A 308 1.90 -8.86 10.49
C THR A 308 3.06 -8.01 9.96
N GLU A 309 3.69 -8.41 8.87
CA GLU A 309 4.81 -7.68 8.26
C GLU A 309 4.35 -6.36 7.64
N LEU A 310 3.18 -6.34 6.96
CA LEU A 310 2.58 -5.12 6.45
C LEU A 310 2.23 -4.14 7.58
N VAL A 311 1.67 -4.62 8.70
CA VAL A 311 1.39 -3.79 9.89
C VAL A 311 2.70 -3.27 10.48
N THR A 312 3.72 -4.10 10.62
CA THR A 312 5.04 -3.71 11.13
C THR A 312 5.68 -2.63 10.25
N LEU A 313 5.61 -2.78 8.93
CA LEU A 313 6.04 -1.74 8.00
C LEU A 313 5.23 -0.45 8.22
N GLY A 314 3.89 -0.53 8.24
CA GLY A 314 3.01 0.61 8.48
C GLY A 314 3.30 1.33 9.81
N GLU A 315 3.51 0.59 10.90
CA GLU A 315 3.89 1.15 12.19
C GLU A 315 5.25 1.86 12.13
N SER A 316 6.20 1.33 11.36
CA SER A 316 7.51 1.97 11.17
C SER A 316 7.42 3.30 10.41
N LEU A 317 6.34 3.52 9.67
CA LEU A 317 6.11 4.70 8.83
C LEU A 317 5.18 5.75 9.48
N GLN A 318 4.66 5.50 10.69
CA GLN A 318 3.72 6.41 11.36
C GLN A 318 4.25 7.83 11.57
N GLY A 319 5.57 8.01 11.60
CA GLY A 319 6.21 9.33 11.71
C GLY A 319 6.31 10.10 10.39
N LEU A 320 6.04 9.45 9.26
CA LEU A 320 6.13 10.10 7.95
C LEU A 320 4.87 10.92 7.67
N SER A 321 5.07 12.17 7.31
CA SER A 321 4.01 13.09 6.86
C SER A 321 4.26 13.52 5.42
N SER A 322 3.26 14.12 4.77
CA SER A 322 3.45 14.70 3.43
C SER A 322 4.54 15.77 3.41
N THR A 323 4.72 16.50 4.51
CA THR A 323 5.78 17.53 4.66
C THR A 323 7.17 16.93 4.83
N ALA A 324 7.29 15.73 5.39
CA ALA A 324 8.55 14.98 5.52
C ALA A 324 8.84 14.12 4.28
N THR A 325 7.91 14.08 3.32
CA THR A 325 8.03 13.28 2.10
C THR A 325 8.35 14.18 0.91
N LYS A 326 9.53 13.97 0.32
CA LYS A 326 9.94 14.62 -0.93
C LYS A 326 9.48 13.77 -2.11
N THR A 327 8.80 14.36 -3.08
CA THR A 327 8.46 13.72 -4.35
C THR A 327 9.28 14.33 -5.47
N VAL A 328 9.97 13.50 -6.23
CA VAL A 328 10.80 13.92 -7.36
C VAL A 328 10.55 13.00 -8.55
N MET A 329 10.76 13.49 -9.73
CA MET A 329 10.84 12.67 -10.93
C MET A 329 12.32 12.38 -11.20
N MET A 330 12.64 11.17 -11.63
CA MET A 330 13.98 10.85 -12.12
C MET A 330 14.34 11.85 -13.24
N PRO A 331 15.51 12.52 -13.15
CA PRO A 331 15.94 13.42 -14.23
C PRO A 331 16.00 12.69 -15.57
N VAL A 332 15.33 13.25 -16.57
CA VAL A 332 15.27 12.68 -17.92
C VAL A 332 15.31 13.76 -19.00
N VAL A 333 15.85 13.40 -20.15
CA VAL A 333 15.82 14.22 -21.36
C VAL A 333 15.19 13.45 -22.52
N THR A 334 14.65 14.16 -23.49
CA THR A 334 14.09 13.54 -24.70
C THR A 334 15.17 12.78 -25.45
N ALA A 335 14.88 11.54 -25.82
CA ALA A 335 15.81 10.72 -26.62
C ALA A 335 16.05 11.36 -27.99
N SER A 336 17.32 11.48 -28.40
CA SER A 336 17.70 12.19 -29.64
C SER A 336 17.15 11.56 -30.91
N TYR A 337 16.78 10.29 -30.87
CA TYR A 337 16.30 9.50 -31.99
C TYR A 337 14.80 9.17 -31.94
N ASP A 338 14.12 9.45 -30.82
CA ASP A 338 12.68 9.26 -30.66
C ASP A 338 12.10 10.30 -29.70
N ARG A 339 11.37 11.28 -30.23
CA ARG A 339 10.79 12.38 -29.45
C ARG A 339 9.71 11.95 -28.45
N ASN A 340 9.18 10.75 -28.63
CA ASN A 340 8.16 10.20 -27.72
C ASN A 340 8.78 9.38 -26.59
N ARG A 341 10.11 9.38 -26.47
CA ARG A 341 10.84 8.62 -25.46
C ARG A 341 11.81 9.52 -24.72
N VAL A 342 12.15 9.09 -23.52
CA VAL A 342 13.10 9.78 -22.67
C VAL A 342 14.25 8.84 -22.28
N VAL A 343 15.38 9.41 -21.97
CA VAL A 343 16.56 8.73 -21.38
C VAL A 343 16.95 9.44 -20.09
N ALA A 344 17.65 8.75 -19.21
CA ALA A 344 18.21 9.39 -18.02
C ALA A 344 19.06 10.60 -18.41
N ASP A 345 18.88 11.70 -17.69
CA ASP A 345 19.69 12.90 -17.81
C ASP A 345 20.91 12.75 -16.88
N GLU A 346 22.05 12.49 -17.49
CA GLU A 346 23.29 12.28 -16.75
C GLU A 346 24.14 13.56 -16.72
N PRO A 347 24.77 13.92 -15.58
CA PRO A 347 24.94 13.09 -14.37
C PRO A 347 23.81 13.19 -13.32
N GLU A 348 22.80 14.03 -13.49
CA GLU A 348 21.77 14.37 -12.51
C GLU A 348 20.99 13.14 -12.05
N ALA A 349 20.70 12.21 -12.97
CA ALA A 349 20.02 10.96 -12.63
C ALA A 349 20.88 10.08 -11.71
N SER A 350 22.17 9.93 -12.06
CA SER A 350 23.12 9.17 -11.23
C SER A 350 23.30 9.79 -9.84
N GLU A 351 23.40 11.11 -9.74
CA GLU A 351 23.50 11.83 -8.46
C GLU A 351 22.27 11.62 -7.58
N LEU A 352 21.08 11.63 -8.18
CA LEU A 352 19.85 11.30 -7.46
C LEU A 352 19.91 9.89 -6.87
N TRP A 353 20.26 8.87 -7.68
CA TRP A 353 20.28 7.49 -7.21
C TRP A 353 21.39 7.21 -6.19
N GLU A 354 22.55 7.85 -6.32
CA GLU A 354 23.62 7.78 -5.30
C GLU A 354 23.16 8.32 -3.94
N SER A 355 22.28 9.31 -3.92
CA SER A 355 21.74 9.88 -2.69
C SER A 355 20.77 8.95 -1.94
N LEU A 356 20.38 7.82 -2.55
CA LEU A 356 19.44 6.83 -2.00
C LEU A 356 20.09 5.48 -1.64
N LYS A 357 21.43 5.41 -1.66
CA LYS A 357 22.21 4.19 -1.34
C LYS A 357 22.48 3.96 0.14
#